data_1b9eeb80cd302328c2e4c08c9a1fe409
#
_entry.id   1b9eeb80cd302328c2e4c08c9a1fe409
#
_cell.length_a   1.000
_cell.length_b   1.000
_cell.length_c   1.000
_cell.angle_alpha   90.00
_cell.angle_beta   90.00
_cell.angle_gamma   90.00
#
_symmetry.space_group_name_H-M   'P 1'
#
loop_
_entity.id
_entity.type
_entity.pdbx_description
1 polymer ?
#
loop_
_entity_poly.entity_id
_entity_poly.type
_entity_poly.pdbx_seq_one_letter_code
_entity_poly.pdbx_strand_id
1 'polypeptide(L)'
;MYLLLMLPPLLFWYLYQMSMRYPEIPYPIHWIDTNEALLELSNQLAFVRLLAIDTEFDRFRRKYGINLELIQLFDGEAVYLIRVGALSNLLSLKPIIENPAVIKLLYSGSEDIQVFKVNGIAPKGVYDLQPASQLSGFSAMSLAGLLQEVLGVSFDKSKQTSDWSKPQLDREQIVYAANDVIYLVPLYNQIKEGAARFCTTDFINEENALLEVVEVSETKPRLKQRHRENFNRHEQALILELMHVRDGLGQILNKPPHFVLSDGHIEDIVSRRDNYAGTEQLKAYSAFFRRGYDFLSKADRDIRAALTMPWPPPKTVHARNDLPRLQKVVLSNEKIEDLLQSYTLYLNEQYVESVATYLCNGIRRYLRELMAGADDFNFPPYRRKLFHQYLNTSGFDLNQLVEA
;
A
#
# COMPACT_ATOMS: atom_id res chain seq x y z
N MET A 1 -30.20 -22.26 -8.78
CA MET A 1 -30.47 -23.71 -8.61
C MET A 1 -30.71 -24.45 -9.94
N TYR A 2 -31.21 -23.82 -11.02
CA TYR A 2 -31.44 -24.49 -12.31
C TYR A 2 -30.22 -24.58 -13.25
N LEU A 3 -29.20 -23.74 -13.09
CA LEU A 3 -27.98 -23.83 -13.92
C LEU A 3 -26.99 -24.93 -13.49
N LEU A 4 -27.02 -25.34 -12.22
CA LEU A 4 -26.15 -26.41 -11.68
C LEU A 4 -26.48 -27.82 -12.23
N LEU A 5 -27.66 -28.04 -12.76
CA LEU A 5 -28.10 -29.35 -13.26
C LEU A 5 -27.62 -29.69 -14.68
N MET A 6 -26.94 -28.76 -15.37
CA MET A 6 -26.44 -28.95 -16.74
C MET A 6 -24.91 -29.24 -16.80
N LEU A 7 -24.25 -29.30 -15.65
CA LEU A 7 -22.80 -29.62 -15.60
C LEU A 7 -22.57 -31.12 -15.73
N PRO A 8 -21.46 -31.57 -16.38
CA PRO A 8 -21.09 -32.98 -16.36
C PRO A 8 -21.00 -33.50 -14.92
N PRO A 9 -21.48 -34.73 -14.62
CA PRO A 9 -21.52 -35.27 -13.26
C PRO A 9 -20.19 -35.22 -12.49
N LEU A 10 -19.07 -35.33 -13.17
CA LEU A 10 -17.73 -35.23 -12.60
C LEU A 10 -17.40 -33.78 -12.15
N LEU A 11 -17.82 -32.78 -12.92
CA LEU A 11 -17.60 -31.38 -12.58
C LEU A 11 -18.53 -30.93 -11.43
N PHE A 12 -19.79 -31.38 -11.45
CA PHE A 12 -20.73 -31.18 -10.35
C PHE A 12 -20.22 -31.80 -9.03
N TRP A 13 -19.70 -33.03 -9.10
CA TRP A 13 -19.17 -33.75 -7.92
C TRP A 13 -17.87 -33.10 -7.39
N TYR A 14 -17.01 -32.62 -8.28
CA TYR A 14 -15.80 -31.86 -7.94
C TYR A 14 -16.11 -30.53 -7.29
N LEU A 15 -17.05 -29.76 -7.85
CA LEU A 15 -17.52 -28.49 -7.28
C LEU A 15 -18.25 -28.69 -5.94
N TYR A 16 -19.04 -29.76 -5.82
CA TYR A 16 -19.70 -30.15 -4.57
C TYR A 16 -18.70 -30.55 -3.48
N GLN A 17 -17.66 -31.32 -3.80
CA GLN A 17 -16.61 -31.65 -2.87
C GLN A 17 -15.78 -30.44 -2.44
N MET A 18 -15.53 -29.48 -3.33
CA MET A 18 -14.84 -28.22 -3.02
C MET A 18 -15.67 -27.34 -2.07
N SER A 19 -16.97 -27.22 -2.29
CA SER A 19 -17.88 -26.46 -1.42
C SER A 19 -18.01 -27.07 -0.01
N MET A 20 -17.87 -28.40 0.13
CA MET A 20 -17.90 -29.07 1.43
C MET A 20 -16.58 -29.00 2.21
N ARG A 21 -15.50 -28.57 1.57
CA ARG A 21 -14.17 -28.47 2.20
C ARG A 21 -14.05 -27.26 3.14
N TYR A 22 -14.82 -26.20 2.85
CA TYR A 22 -14.82 -24.95 3.60
C TYR A 22 -16.28 -24.53 3.89
N PRO A 23 -16.97 -25.17 4.84
CA PRO A 23 -18.39 -24.91 5.07
C PRO A 23 -18.70 -23.50 5.58
N GLU A 24 -17.69 -22.77 6.09
CA GLU A 24 -17.77 -21.38 6.49
C GLU A 24 -17.77 -20.40 5.30
N ILE A 25 -17.38 -20.87 4.10
CA ILE A 25 -17.40 -20.07 2.86
C ILE A 25 -18.58 -20.55 1.99
N PRO A 26 -19.61 -19.71 1.79
CA PRO A 26 -20.82 -20.11 1.04
C PRO A 26 -20.63 -20.18 -0.47
N TYR A 27 -19.41 -19.96 -0.96
CA TYR A 27 -19.07 -19.92 -2.39
C TYR A 27 -18.03 -20.97 -2.75
N PRO A 28 -18.04 -21.49 -3.99
CA PRO A 28 -16.96 -22.37 -4.46
C PRO A 28 -15.63 -21.63 -4.51
N ILE A 29 -14.56 -22.34 -4.14
CA ILE A 29 -13.19 -21.82 -4.20
C ILE A 29 -12.44 -22.57 -5.30
N HIS A 30 -11.90 -21.81 -6.27
CA HIS A 30 -11.12 -22.29 -7.39
C HIS A 30 -9.65 -21.90 -7.23
N TRP A 31 -8.76 -22.89 -7.31
CA TRP A 31 -7.32 -22.66 -7.34
C TRP A 31 -6.84 -22.45 -8.77
N ILE A 32 -6.04 -21.40 -8.96
CA ILE A 32 -5.42 -21.06 -10.24
C ILE A 32 -3.90 -21.10 -10.04
N ASP A 33 -3.29 -22.18 -10.51
CA ASP A 33 -1.86 -22.45 -10.34
C ASP A 33 -1.15 -22.88 -11.64
N THR A 34 -1.82 -22.71 -12.78
CA THR A 34 -1.23 -22.89 -14.13
C THR A 34 -1.58 -21.70 -15.03
N ASN A 35 -0.74 -21.44 -16.04
CA ASN A 35 -0.99 -20.35 -16.99
C ASN A 35 -2.24 -20.60 -17.84
N GLU A 36 -2.56 -21.84 -18.14
CA GLU A 36 -3.75 -22.25 -18.88
C GLU A 36 -5.02 -21.94 -18.08
N ALA A 37 -5.04 -22.31 -16.80
CA ALA A 37 -6.15 -22.01 -15.89
C ALA A 37 -6.32 -20.48 -15.71
N LEU A 38 -5.22 -19.71 -15.65
CA LEU A 38 -5.27 -18.26 -15.59
C LEU A 38 -5.86 -17.64 -16.85
N LEU A 39 -5.51 -18.16 -18.03
CA LEU A 39 -6.08 -17.69 -19.30
C LEU A 39 -7.57 -18.04 -19.40
N GLU A 40 -7.96 -19.24 -18.99
CA GLU A 40 -9.35 -19.68 -18.94
C GLU A 40 -10.18 -18.79 -18.00
N LEU A 41 -9.66 -18.53 -16.79
CA LEU A 41 -10.27 -17.59 -15.85
C LEU A 41 -10.43 -16.20 -16.46
N SER A 42 -9.41 -15.68 -17.14
CA SER A 42 -9.48 -14.38 -17.81
C SER A 42 -10.61 -14.32 -18.83
N ASN A 43 -10.78 -15.37 -19.63
CA ASN A 43 -11.87 -15.46 -20.61
C ASN A 43 -13.24 -15.55 -19.92
N GLN A 44 -13.34 -16.30 -18.83
CA GLN A 44 -14.56 -16.45 -18.04
C GLN A 44 -15.00 -15.13 -17.42
N LEU A 45 -14.05 -14.36 -16.87
CA LEU A 45 -14.31 -13.07 -16.25
C LEU A 45 -14.48 -11.90 -17.25
N ALA A 46 -14.36 -12.13 -18.58
CA ALA A 46 -14.43 -11.07 -19.59
C ALA A 46 -15.77 -10.31 -19.59
N PHE A 47 -16.83 -10.89 -19.06
CA PHE A 47 -18.20 -10.32 -19.04
C PHE A 47 -18.63 -9.82 -17.66
N VAL A 48 -17.78 -9.94 -16.64
CA VAL A 48 -18.10 -9.43 -15.31
C VAL A 48 -18.09 -7.91 -15.30
N ARG A 49 -18.96 -7.31 -14.50
CA ARG A 49 -19.02 -5.85 -14.33
C ARG A 49 -18.40 -5.38 -13.03
N LEU A 50 -18.24 -6.31 -12.09
CA LEU A 50 -17.75 -6.03 -10.75
C LEU A 50 -16.91 -7.22 -10.29
N LEU A 51 -15.76 -6.93 -9.71
CA LEU A 51 -14.80 -7.91 -9.23
C LEU A 51 -14.21 -7.42 -7.91
N ALA A 52 -14.40 -8.17 -6.84
CA ALA A 52 -13.70 -7.91 -5.59
C ALA A 52 -12.28 -8.49 -5.68
N ILE A 53 -11.30 -7.74 -5.18
CA ILE A 53 -9.88 -8.08 -5.29
C ILE A 53 -9.19 -7.80 -3.96
N ASP A 54 -8.30 -8.72 -3.57
CA ASP A 54 -7.33 -8.53 -2.52
C ASP A 54 -6.01 -9.18 -2.92
N THR A 55 -4.88 -8.83 -2.27
CA THR A 55 -3.58 -9.41 -2.56
C THR A 55 -2.79 -9.70 -1.30
N GLU A 56 -2.12 -10.85 -1.28
CA GLU A 56 -1.14 -11.15 -0.25
C GLU A 56 0.28 -11.08 -0.85
N PHE A 57 1.13 -10.30 -0.22
CA PHE A 57 2.48 -10.06 -0.70
C PHE A 57 3.50 -9.98 0.44
N ASP A 58 4.74 -10.30 0.11
CA ASP A 58 5.89 -10.12 0.99
C ASP A 58 6.65 -8.85 0.62
N ARG A 59 6.74 -7.91 1.56
CA ARG A 59 7.55 -6.70 1.40
C ARG A 59 8.80 -6.80 2.26
N PHE A 60 9.94 -7.14 1.66
CA PHE A 60 11.25 -7.25 2.34
C PHE A 60 11.26 -8.14 3.60
N ARG A 61 10.40 -9.15 3.69
CA ARG A 61 10.38 -10.08 4.84
C ARG A 61 11.28 -11.30 4.60
N ARG A 62 11.22 -11.89 3.38
CA ARG A 62 11.92 -13.11 3.00
C ARG A 62 12.77 -12.95 1.76
N LYS A 63 12.28 -12.16 0.81
CA LYS A 63 12.94 -11.84 -0.45
C LYS A 63 13.16 -10.32 -0.55
N TYR A 64 13.97 -9.92 -1.51
CA TYR A 64 14.14 -8.51 -1.83
C TYR A 64 12.89 -7.95 -2.52
N GLY A 65 12.52 -6.71 -2.18
CA GLY A 65 11.43 -5.99 -2.84
C GLY A 65 10.04 -6.41 -2.39
N ILE A 66 9.08 -6.18 -3.28
CA ILE A 66 7.67 -6.53 -3.12
C ILE A 66 7.44 -7.79 -3.94
N ASN A 67 7.03 -8.87 -3.29
CA ASN A 67 6.80 -10.15 -3.92
C ASN A 67 5.33 -10.53 -3.73
N LEU A 68 4.56 -10.50 -4.81
CA LEU A 68 3.17 -10.94 -4.82
C LEU A 68 3.13 -12.47 -4.71
N GLU A 69 2.38 -12.98 -3.76
CA GLU A 69 2.31 -14.43 -3.47
C GLU A 69 0.93 -15.00 -3.82
N LEU A 70 -0.16 -14.27 -3.52
CA LEU A 70 -1.53 -14.69 -3.78
C LEU A 70 -2.36 -13.50 -4.28
N ILE A 71 -3.26 -13.75 -5.24
CA ILE A 71 -4.32 -12.84 -5.62
C ILE A 71 -5.65 -13.52 -5.33
N GLN A 72 -6.52 -12.83 -4.62
CA GLN A 72 -7.90 -13.26 -4.36
C GLN A 72 -8.83 -12.47 -5.28
N LEU A 73 -9.69 -13.18 -6.01
CA LEU A 73 -10.75 -12.57 -6.81
C LEU A 73 -12.11 -13.16 -6.39
N PHE A 74 -13.15 -12.33 -6.42
CA PHE A 74 -14.53 -12.77 -6.24
C PHE A 74 -15.45 -12.02 -7.20
N ASP A 75 -16.18 -12.76 -8.04
CA ASP A 75 -17.06 -12.22 -9.07
C ASP A 75 -18.54 -12.12 -8.65
N GLY A 76 -18.83 -12.47 -7.39
CA GLY A 76 -20.19 -12.58 -6.84
C GLY A 76 -20.72 -14.00 -6.80
N GLU A 77 -20.08 -14.95 -7.49
CA GLU A 77 -20.50 -16.36 -7.59
C GLU A 77 -19.44 -17.33 -7.07
N ALA A 78 -18.14 -17.04 -7.29
CA ALA A 78 -17.02 -17.90 -6.90
C ALA A 78 -15.81 -17.09 -6.45
N VAL A 79 -15.01 -17.71 -5.57
CA VAL A 79 -13.70 -17.20 -5.14
C VAL A 79 -12.61 -17.87 -5.98
N TYR A 80 -11.70 -17.08 -6.51
CA TYR A 80 -10.53 -17.56 -7.26
C TYR A 80 -9.27 -17.19 -6.49
N LEU A 81 -8.50 -18.20 -6.10
CA LEU A 81 -7.22 -18.05 -5.41
C LEU A 81 -6.08 -18.32 -6.40
N ILE A 82 -5.40 -17.26 -6.83
CA ILE A 82 -4.36 -17.32 -7.87
C ILE A 82 -3.00 -17.37 -7.18
N ARG A 83 -2.31 -18.51 -7.27
CA ARG A 83 -0.97 -18.70 -6.71
C ARG A 83 0.08 -18.17 -7.66
N VAL A 84 0.58 -16.96 -7.37
CA VAL A 84 1.49 -16.24 -8.28
C VAL A 84 2.81 -16.99 -8.50
N GLY A 85 3.38 -17.58 -7.46
CA GLY A 85 4.65 -18.33 -7.56
C GLY A 85 4.60 -19.58 -8.45
N ALA A 86 3.41 -20.03 -8.87
CA ALA A 86 3.23 -21.16 -9.78
C ALA A 86 3.12 -20.73 -11.26
N LEU A 87 3.01 -19.41 -11.52
CA LEU A 87 2.76 -18.85 -12.84
C LEU A 87 4.02 -18.23 -13.44
N SER A 88 4.12 -18.22 -14.77
CA SER A 88 5.23 -17.56 -15.47
C SER A 88 5.05 -16.04 -15.54
N ASN A 89 3.80 -15.56 -15.60
CA ASN A 89 3.43 -14.15 -15.57
C ASN A 89 1.93 -13.99 -15.28
N LEU A 90 1.49 -12.75 -15.03
CA LEU A 90 0.11 -12.39 -14.72
C LEU A 90 -0.58 -11.66 -15.87
N LEU A 91 0.05 -11.55 -17.05
CA LEU A 91 -0.43 -10.68 -18.13
C LEU A 91 -1.80 -11.07 -18.68
N SER A 92 -2.20 -12.33 -18.52
CA SER A 92 -3.57 -12.78 -18.86
C SER A 92 -4.66 -12.06 -18.07
N LEU A 93 -4.36 -11.47 -16.90
CA LEU A 93 -5.31 -10.67 -16.12
C LEU A 93 -5.48 -9.23 -16.64
N LYS A 94 -4.56 -8.73 -17.47
CA LYS A 94 -4.63 -7.33 -17.97
C LYS A 94 -5.97 -6.97 -18.59
N PRO A 95 -6.58 -7.79 -19.48
CA PRO A 95 -7.85 -7.45 -20.13
C PRO A 95 -8.99 -7.15 -19.15
N ILE A 96 -8.89 -7.66 -17.90
CA ILE A 96 -9.92 -7.47 -16.86
C ILE A 96 -9.50 -6.38 -15.89
N ILE A 97 -8.27 -6.48 -15.36
CA ILE A 97 -7.80 -5.58 -14.31
C ILE A 97 -7.60 -4.14 -14.85
N GLU A 98 -7.18 -3.99 -16.10
CA GLU A 98 -6.99 -2.69 -16.76
C GLU A 98 -8.27 -2.18 -17.47
N ASN A 99 -9.36 -2.94 -17.47
CA ASN A 99 -10.62 -2.52 -18.10
C ASN A 99 -11.39 -1.54 -17.19
N PRO A 100 -11.55 -0.26 -17.56
CA PRO A 100 -12.27 0.71 -16.74
C PRO A 100 -13.78 0.43 -16.63
N ALA A 101 -14.34 -0.41 -17.52
CA ALA A 101 -15.77 -0.79 -17.48
C ALA A 101 -16.06 -1.87 -16.41
N VAL A 102 -15.04 -2.54 -15.89
CA VAL A 102 -15.14 -3.48 -14.77
C VAL A 102 -14.79 -2.74 -13.49
N ILE A 103 -15.67 -2.68 -12.52
CA ILE A 103 -15.40 -2.09 -11.21
C ILE A 103 -14.56 -3.09 -10.40
N LYS A 104 -13.38 -2.67 -9.94
CA LYS A 104 -12.55 -3.45 -9.02
C LYS A 104 -12.74 -2.93 -7.60
N LEU A 105 -13.39 -3.73 -6.75
CA LEU A 105 -13.57 -3.43 -5.35
C LEU A 105 -12.32 -3.84 -4.57
N LEU A 106 -11.73 -2.90 -3.84
CA LEU A 106 -10.63 -3.13 -2.91
C LEU A 106 -10.98 -2.51 -1.54
N TYR A 107 -10.25 -2.88 -0.51
CA TYR A 107 -10.29 -2.21 0.77
C TYR A 107 -8.89 -1.73 1.15
N SER A 108 -8.68 -0.41 1.22
CA SER A 108 -7.35 0.19 1.43
C SER A 108 -6.32 -0.23 0.36
N GLY A 109 -6.75 -0.25 -0.92
CA GLY A 109 -6.09 -0.91 -2.04
C GLY A 109 -4.84 -0.21 -2.60
N SER A 110 -4.29 0.81 -1.94
CA SER A 110 -3.12 1.54 -2.43
C SER A 110 -1.88 0.65 -2.61
N GLU A 111 -1.64 -0.30 -1.70
CA GLU A 111 -0.52 -1.24 -1.81
C GLU A 111 -0.79 -2.30 -2.87
N ASP A 112 -2.02 -2.80 -2.98
CA ASP A 112 -2.44 -3.77 -4.01
C ASP A 112 -2.21 -3.22 -5.42
N ILE A 113 -2.59 -1.96 -5.65
CA ILE A 113 -2.36 -1.28 -6.93
C ILE A 113 -0.86 -1.18 -7.24
N GLN A 114 -0.02 -0.83 -6.26
CA GLN A 114 1.43 -0.81 -6.46
C GLN A 114 1.97 -2.20 -6.79
N VAL A 115 1.49 -3.24 -6.11
CA VAL A 115 1.89 -4.63 -6.36
C VAL A 115 1.49 -5.08 -7.76
N PHE A 116 0.29 -4.76 -8.25
CA PHE A 116 -0.11 -5.01 -9.63
C PHE A 116 0.79 -4.27 -10.62
N LYS A 117 1.10 -2.99 -10.38
CA LYS A 117 1.96 -2.17 -11.25
C LYS A 117 3.38 -2.72 -11.33
N VAL A 118 3.95 -3.20 -10.21
CA VAL A 118 5.26 -3.89 -10.20
C VAL A 118 5.24 -5.15 -11.10
N ASN A 119 4.09 -5.82 -11.20
CA ASN A 119 3.89 -7.00 -12.04
C ASN A 119 3.41 -6.66 -13.47
N GLY A 120 3.50 -5.40 -13.88
CA GLY A 120 3.19 -4.94 -15.25
C GLY A 120 1.71 -4.80 -15.56
N ILE A 121 0.85 -4.71 -14.53
CA ILE A 121 -0.60 -4.52 -14.65
C ILE A 121 -0.98 -3.20 -13.99
N ALA A 122 -1.68 -2.31 -14.71
CA ALA A 122 -2.11 -1.00 -14.21
C ALA A 122 -3.64 -1.00 -13.96
N PRO A 123 -4.12 -1.29 -12.75
CA PRO A 123 -5.54 -1.37 -12.44
C PRO A 123 -6.30 -0.10 -12.83
N LYS A 124 -7.48 -0.27 -13.43
CA LYS A 124 -8.43 0.78 -13.83
C LYS A 124 -9.83 0.43 -13.35
N GLY A 125 -10.70 1.44 -13.21
CA GLY A 125 -12.04 1.23 -12.66
C GLY A 125 -12.02 0.79 -11.20
N VAL A 126 -11.07 1.31 -10.44
CA VAL A 126 -10.88 0.99 -9.02
C VAL A 126 -11.94 1.66 -8.17
N TYR A 127 -12.45 0.94 -7.17
CA TYR A 127 -13.32 1.48 -6.13
C TYR A 127 -12.82 1.02 -4.76
N ASP A 128 -12.18 1.92 -4.02
CA ASP A 128 -11.68 1.63 -2.68
C ASP A 128 -12.77 1.87 -1.64
N LEU A 129 -13.13 0.78 -0.95
CA LEU A 129 -14.20 0.80 0.04
C LEU A 129 -13.82 1.54 1.33
N GLN A 130 -12.53 1.71 1.64
CA GLN A 130 -12.12 2.38 2.87
C GLN A 130 -12.45 3.88 2.84
N PRO A 131 -11.95 4.71 1.90
CA PRO A 131 -12.35 6.11 1.82
C PRO A 131 -13.84 6.26 1.52
N ALA A 132 -14.39 5.36 0.69
CA ALA A 132 -15.80 5.39 0.33
C ALA A 132 -16.71 5.14 1.54
N SER A 133 -16.36 4.23 2.46
CA SER A 133 -17.15 3.98 3.68
C SER A 133 -17.24 5.21 4.58
N GLN A 134 -16.13 5.90 4.78
CA GLN A 134 -16.08 7.10 5.59
C GLN A 134 -16.89 8.25 4.98
N LEU A 135 -16.79 8.42 3.65
CA LEU A 135 -17.63 9.39 2.91
C LEU A 135 -19.12 9.00 2.86
N SER A 136 -19.45 7.76 3.19
CA SER A 136 -20.81 7.23 3.26
C SER A 136 -21.38 7.20 4.69
N GLY A 137 -20.67 7.79 5.65
CA GLY A 137 -21.14 7.98 7.03
C GLY A 137 -20.77 6.85 7.99
N PHE A 138 -19.99 5.86 7.57
CA PHE A 138 -19.49 4.81 8.47
C PHE A 138 -18.25 5.27 9.23
N SER A 139 -18.09 4.78 10.46
CA SER A 139 -17.02 5.23 11.37
C SER A 139 -15.81 4.31 11.40
N ALA A 140 -15.98 3.04 11.03
CA ALA A 140 -14.92 2.04 11.12
C ALA A 140 -13.79 2.29 10.12
N MET A 141 -12.54 2.20 10.63
CA MET A 141 -11.31 2.45 9.86
C MET A 141 -10.65 1.17 9.33
N SER A 142 -11.14 0.01 9.73
CA SER A 142 -10.59 -1.29 9.30
C SER A 142 -11.68 -2.16 8.69
N LEU A 143 -11.33 -3.05 7.77
CA LEU A 143 -12.28 -3.97 7.15
C LEU A 143 -13.08 -4.75 8.20
N ALA A 144 -12.42 -5.34 9.20
CA ALA A 144 -13.11 -6.08 10.27
C ALA A 144 -14.09 -5.21 11.06
N GLY A 145 -13.70 -3.97 11.37
CA GLY A 145 -14.61 -3.02 12.03
C GLY A 145 -15.80 -2.66 11.14
N LEU A 146 -15.55 -2.42 9.86
CA LEU A 146 -16.60 -2.09 8.89
C LEU A 146 -17.57 -3.27 8.69
N LEU A 147 -17.06 -4.50 8.61
CA LEU A 147 -17.90 -5.71 8.53
C LEU A 147 -18.79 -5.86 9.76
N GLN A 148 -18.26 -5.59 10.95
CA GLN A 148 -19.03 -5.62 12.18
C GLN A 148 -20.07 -4.50 12.22
N GLU A 149 -19.71 -3.26 11.82
CA GLU A 149 -20.60 -2.09 11.83
C GLU A 149 -21.74 -2.24 10.83
N VAL A 150 -21.46 -2.72 9.60
CA VAL A 150 -22.39 -2.70 8.47
C VAL A 150 -23.16 -4.01 8.33
N LEU A 151 -22.48 -5.15 8.52
CA LEU A 151 -23.04 -6.48 8.25
C LEU A 151 -23.22 -7.32 9.53
N GLY A 152 -22.72 -6.87 10.69
CA GLY A 152 -22.73 -7.65 11.93
C GLY A 152 -21.81 -8.88 11.89
N VAL A 153 -20.85 -8.92 10.99
CA VAL A 153 -19.93 -10.05 10.77
C VAL A 153 -18.64 -9.85 11.56
N SER A 154 -18.28 -10.84 12.38
CA SER A 154 -16.94 -10.89 13.01
C SER A 154 -15.92 -11.43 12.03
N PHE A 155 -14.77 -10.77 11.94
CA PHE A 155 -13.69 -11.12 11.03
C PHE A 155 -12.39 -11.36 11.81
N ASP A 156 -11.79 -12.54 11.65
CA ASP A 156 -10.51 -12.89 12.29
C ASP A 156 -9.33 -12.41 11.44
N LYS A 157 -8.45 -11.59 12.02
CA LYS A 157 -7.25 -11.05 11.38
C LYS A 157 -5.97 -11.84 11.67
N SER A 158 -6.06 -12.96 12.37
CA SER A 158 -4.89 -13.72 12.85
C SER A 158 -3.97 -14.18 11.72
N LYS A 159 -4.48 -14.31 10.50
CA LYS A 159 -3.72 -14.77 9.32
C LYS A 159 -3.13 -13.65 8.44
N GLN A 160 -3.46 -12.39 8.67
CA GLN A 160 -2.96 -11.24 7.88
C GLN A 160 -1.43 -11.22 7.74
N THR A 161 -0.69 -11.66 8.77
CA THR A 161 0.79 -11.67 8.77
C THR A 161 1.37 -13.05 8.48
N SER A 162 0.59 -13.98 7.94
CA SER A 162 0.97 -15.35 7.63
C SER A 162 2.06 -15.46 6.57
N ASP A 163 2.62 -16.64 6.43
CA ASP A 163 3.51 -16.98 5.32
C ASP A 163 2.68 -17.43 4.09
N TRP A 164 2.46 -16.51 3.17
CA TRP A 164 1.72 -16.76 1.93
C TRP A 164 2.58 -17.39 0.82
N SER A 165 3.91 -17.45 0.99
CA SER A 165 4.83 -18.07 0.03
C SER A 165 4.87 -19.59 0.10
N LYS A 166 4.15 -20.21 1.05
CA LYS A 166 4.12 -21.66 1.22
C LYS A 166 3.49 -22.37 0.02
N PRO A 167 4.03 -23.53 -0.41
CA PRO A 167 3.45 -24.32 -1.51
C PRO A 167 2.02 -24.77 -1.22
N GLN A 168 1.68 -24.98 0.06
CA GLN A 168 0.33 -25.30 0.52
C GLN A 168 -0.05 -24.37 1.66
N LEU A 169 -1.15 -23.65 1.47
CA LEU A 169 -1.77 -22.84 2.50
C LEU A 169 -2.57 -23.72 3.45
N ASP A 170 -2.59 -23.38 4.73
CA ASP A 170 -3.46 -24.04 5.71
C ASP A 170 -4.92 -23.62 5.51
N ARG A 171 -5.84 -24.37 6.15
CA ARG A 171 -7.28 -24.12 6.04
C ARG A 171 -7.65 -22.70 6.45
N GLU A 172 -7.10 -22.23 7.55
CA GLU A 172 -7.40 -20.92 8.09
C GLU A 172 -6.91 -19.79 7.17
N GLN A 173 -5.76 -19.98 6.48
CA GLN A 173 -5.28 -19.05 5.45
C GLN A 173 -6.26 -19.00 4.27
N ILE A 174 -6.76 -20.14 3.80
CA ILE A 174 -7.70 -20.19 2.68
C ILE A 174 -9.02 -19.50 3.04
N VAL A 175 -9.56 -19.77 4.24
CA VAL A 175 -10.78 -19.14 4.73
C VAL A 175 -10.58 -17.63 4.88
N TYR A 176 -9.45 -17.21 5.44
CA TYR A 176 -9.09 -15.81 5.57
C TYR A 176 -9.07 -15.12 4.19
N ALA A 177 -8.30 -15.66 3.23
CA ALA A 177 -8.18 -15.10 1.89
C ALA A 177 -9.53 -15.03 1.13
N ALA A 178 -10.41 -16.00 1.32
CA ALA A 178 -11.75 -15.96 0.75
C ALA A 178 -12.62 -14.87 1.41
N ASN A 179 -12.53 -14.73 2.73
CA ASN A 179 -13.30 -13.74 3.49
C ASN A 179 -12.89 -12.29 3.15
N ASP A 180 -11.64 -12.03 2.79
CA ASP A 180 -11.16 -10.69 2.40
C ASP A 180 -11.90 -10.16 1.16
N VAL A 181 -12.43 -11.02 0.30
CA VAL A 181 -13.10 -10.62 -0.95
C VAL A 181 -14.60 -10.80 -0.96
N ILE A 182 -15.17 -11.87 -0.33
CA ILE A 182 -16.61 -12.16 -0.46
C ILE A 182 -17.51 -11.09 0.14
N TYR A 183 -17.03 -10.40 1.16
CA TYR A 183 -17.80 -9.35 1.84
C TYR A 183 -17.70 -7.98 1.18
N LEU A 184 -16.76 -7.77 0.22
CA LEU A 184 -16.60 -6.47 -0.41
C LEU A 184 -17.82 -6.10 -1.27
N VAL A 185 -18.50 -7.07 -1.89
CA VAL A 185 -19.69 -6.83 -2.70
C VAL A 185 -20.89 -6.36 -1.86
N PRO A 186 -21.29 -7.03 -0.77
CA PRO A 186 -22.36 -6.51 0.08
C PRO A 186 -22.00 -5.18 0.75
N LEU A 187 -20.73 -4.96 1.16
CA LEU A 187 -20.28 -3.65 1.66
C LEU A 187 -20.42 -2.55 0.62
N TYR A 188 -20.04 -2.80 -0.62
CA TYR A 188 -20.19 -1.85 -1.74
C TYR A 188 -21.61 -1.36 -1.90
N ASN A 189 -22.60 -2.25 -1.81
CA ASN A 189 -24.01 -1.88 -1.93
C ASN A 189 -24.43 -0.91 -0.81
N GLN A 190 -24.07 -1.20 0.43
CA GLN A 190 -24.38 -0.35 1.57
C GLN A 190 -23.68 1.01 1.50
N ILE A 191 -22.40 1.01 1.09
CA ILE A 191 -21.61 2.22 0.90
C ILE A 191 -22.24 3.11 -0.18
N LYS A 192 -22.70 2.55 -1.31
CA LYS A 192 -23.38 3.32 -2.36
C LYS A 192 -24.65 4.00 -1.85
N GLU A 193 -25.45 3.32 -1.03
CA GLU A 193 -26.66 3.90 -0.43
C GLU A 193 -26.31 5.06 0.47
N GLY A 194 -25.26 4.92 1.31
CA GLY A 194 -24.73 5.98 2.16
C GLY A 194 -24.22 7.17 1.35
N ALA A 195 -23.42 6.91 0.32
CA ALA A 195 -22.87 7.95 -0.57
C ALA A 195 -23.96 8.75 -1.28
N ALA A 196 -25.02 8.10 -1.72
CA ALA A 196 -26.18 8.78 -2.33
C ALA A 196 -26.91 9.65 -1.29
N ARG A 197 -27.08 9.16 -0.06
CA ARG A 197 -27.71 9.88 1.05
C ARG A 197 -26.97 11.17 1.41
N PHE A 198 -25.64 11.14 1.44
CA PHE A 198 -24.79 12.28 1.83
C PHE A 198 -24.27 13.08 0.64
N CYS A 199 -24.69 12.77 -0.59
CA CYS A 199 -24.23 13.42 -1.83
C CYS A 199 -22.72 13.42 -2.02
N THR A 200 -22.04 12.35 -1.61
CA THR A 200 -20.57 12.21 -1.63
C THR A 200 -20.03 11.34 -2.76
N THR A 201 -20.87 10.89 -3.68
CA THR A 201 -20.48 10.03 -4.79
C THR A 201 -19.35 10.62 -5.63
N ASP A 202 -19.39 11.92 -5.94
CA ASP A 202 -18.33 12.58 -6.72
C ASP A 202 -17.02 12.64 -5.95
N PHE A 203 -17.06 12.80 -4.63
CA PHE A 203 -15.86 12.77 -3.78
C PHE A 203 -15.20 11.39 -3.81
N ILE A 204 -16.01 10.32 -3.75
CA ILE A 204 -15.53 8.95 -3.87
C ILE A 204 -14.88 8.70 -5.23
N ASN A 205 -15.49 9.21 -6.30
CA ASN A 205 -14.93 9.08 -7.64
C ASN A 205 -13.56 9.79 -7.77
N GLU A 206 -13.40 10.97 -7.15
CA GLU A 206 -12.12 11.68 -7.14
C GLU A 206 -11.05 10.92 -6.33
N GLU A 207 -11.39 10.34 -5.17
CA GLU A 207 -10.47 9.51 -4.37
C GLU A 207 -9.98 8.29 -5.19
N ASN A 208 -10.91 7.60 -5.86
CA ASN A 208 -10.59 6.44 -6.70
C ASN A 208 -9.71 6.81 -7.89
N ALA A 209 -9.96 7.96 -8.52
CA ALA A 209 -9.13 8.44 -9.63
C ALA A 209 -7.68 8.74 -9.18
N LEU A 210 -7.49 9.30 -7.97
CA LEU A 210 -6.18 9.53 -7.38
C LEU A 210 -5.45 8.21 -7.09
N LEU A 211 -6.17 7.18 -6.70
CA LEU A 211 -5.60 5.87 -6.41
C LEU A 211 -5.03 5.20 -7.68
N GLU A 212 -5.70 5.37 -8.83
CA GLU A 212 -5.24 4.82 -10.10
C GLU A 212 -3.90 5.43 -10.60
N VAL A 213 -3.59 6.68 -10.21
CA VAL A 213 -2.36 7.36 -10.61
C VAL A 213 -1.21 7.19 -9.61
N VAL A 214 -1.43 6.48 -8.50
CA VAL A 214 -0.36 6.17 -7.53
C VAL A 214 0.83 5.54 -8.25
N GLU A 215 1.99 6.16 -8.14
CA GLU A 215 3.23 5.61 -8.68
C GLU A 215 3.81 4.53 -7.77
N VAL A 216 4.54 3.60 -8.38
CA VAL A 216 5.30 2.63 -7.61
C VAL A 216 6.39 3.36 -6.83
N SER A 217 6.26 3.46 -5.53
CA SER A 217 7.27 4.09 -4.70
C SER A 217 8.49 3.18 -4.56
N GLU A 218 9.62 3.61 -5.10
CA GLU A 218 10.90 3.00 -4.73
C GLU A 218 11.11 3.19 -3.23
N THR A 219 11.33 2.11 -2.50
CA THR A 219 11.70 2.16 -1.09
C THR A 219 13.15 2.61 -0.96
N LYS A 220 13.37 3.92 -1.00
CA LYS A 220 14.70 4.48 -0.78
C LYS A 220 15.09 4.37 0.70
N PRO A 221 16.35 4.01 1.00
CA PRO A 221 16.85 4.03 2.36
C PRO A 221 16.62 5.38 3.04
N ARG A 222 16.23 5.36 4.31
CA ARG A 222 15.95 6.58 5.09
C ARG A 222 16.58 6.50 6.48
N LEU A 223 17.12 7.62 6.93
CA LEU A 223 17.61 7.76 8.29
C LEU A 223 16.45 7.65 9.30
N LYS A 224 16.61 6.79 10.29
CA LYS A 224 15.72 6.70 11.45
C LYS A 224 15.97 7.86 12.42
N GLN A 225 15.03 8.11 13.34
CA GLN A 225 15.17 9.16 14.34
C GLN A 225 16.47 8.99 15.17
N ARG A 226 16.77 7.78 15.64
CA ARG A 226 17.99 7.49 16.41
C ARG A 226 19.28 7.84 15.66
N HIS A 227 19.32 7.74 14.32
CA HIS A 227 20.48 8.16 13.52
C HIS A 227 20.66 9.67 13.55
N ARG A 228 19.57 10.44 13.57
CA ARG A 228 19.57 11.91 13.62
C ARG A 228 19.97 12.42 15.00
N GLU A 229 19.67 11.66 16.05
CA GLU A 229 19.96 12.02 17.44
C GLU A 229 21.39 11.66 17.87
N ASN A 230 21.90 10.49 17.43
CA ASN A 230 23.13 9.91 17.95
C ASN A 230 24.36 10.11 17.04
N PHE A 231 24.16 10.58 15.79
CA PHE A 231 25.24 10.72 14.81
C PHE A 231 25.30 12.15 14.27
N ASN A 232 26.51 12.66 14.07
CA ASN A 232 26.70 13.97 13.42
C ASN A 232 26.32 13.91 11.93
N ARG A 233 26.25 15.06 11.25
CA ARG A 233 25.77 15.14 9.85
C ARG A 233 26.62 14.34 8.87
N HIS A 234 27.94 14.27 9.07
CA HIS A 234 28.82 13.44 8.24
C HIS A 234 28.52 11.95 8.45
N GLU A 235 28.44 11.51 9.67
CA GLU A 235 28.10 10.12 10.01
C GLU A 235 26.70 9.73 9.51
N GLN A 236 25.74 10.64 9.59
CA GLN A 236 24.41 10.42 9.00
C GLN A 236 24.48 10.21 7.48
N ALA A 237 25.33 10.96 6.78
CA ALA A 237 25.53 10.77 5.34
C ALA A 237 26.19 9.41 5.04
N LEU A 238 27.20 9.01 5.81
CA LEU A 238 27.83 7.69 5.70
C LEU A 238 26.85 6.55 5.98
N ILE A 239 26.02 6.68 7.03
CA ILE A 239 24.95 5.70 7.34
C ILE A 239 24.02 5.55 6.15
N LEU A 240 23.57 6.65 5.56
CA LEU A 240 22.66 6.62 4.42
C LEU A 240 23.30 5.94 3.21
N GLU A 241 24.56 6.25 2.91
CA GLU A 241 25.31 5.63 1.82
C GLU A 241 25.51 4.12 2.04
N LEU A 242 25.87 3.71 3.26
CA LEU A 242 25.97 2.29 3.61
C LEU A 242 24.61 1.56 3.54
N MET A 243 23.51 2.26 3.81
CA MET A 243 22.17 1.71 3.59
C MET A 243 21.90 1.48 2.09
N HIS A 244 22.37 2.34 1.18
CA HIS A 244 22.30 2.11 -0.27
C HIS A 244 23.18 0.93 -0.70
N VAL A 245 24.42 0.84 -0.19
CA VAL A 245 25.28 -0.34 -0.44
C VAL A 245 24.59 -1.61 0.03
N ARG A 246 24.05 -1.63 1.25
CA ARG A 246 23.27 -2.75 1.79
C ARG A 246 22.09 -3.15 0.92
N ASP A 247 21.37 -2.16 0.41
CA ASP A 247 20.20 -2.37 -0.47
C ASP A 247 20.62 -3.10 -1.76
N GLY A 248 21.67 -2.62 -2.42
CA GLY A 248 22.25 -3.29 -3.59
C GLY A 248 22.74 -4.71 -3.31
N LEU A 249 23.36 -4.95 -2.16
CA LEU A 249 23.77 -6.30 -1.74
C LEU A 249 22.55 -7.21 -1.50
N GLY A 250 21.48 -6.67 -0.90
CA GLY A 250 20.23 -7.37 -0.70
C GLY A 250 19.59 -7.78 -2.03
N GLN A 251 19.59 -6.88 -3.02
CA GLN A 251 19.11 -7.14 -4.37
C GLN A 251 19.87 -8.30 -5.04
N ILE A 252 21.21 -8.28 -5.01
CA ILE A 252 22.05 -9.34 -5.58
C ILE A 252 21.74 -10.70 -4.95
N LEU A 253 21.51 -10.75 -3.64
CA LEU A 253 21.19 -11.99 -2.92
C LEU A 253 19.72 -12.39 -2.98
N ASN A 254 18.86 -11.55 -3.52
CA ASN A 254 17.40 -11.67 -3.39
C ASN A 254 16.99 -11.87 -1.93
N LYS A 255 17.54 -11.05 -1.02
CA LYS A 255 17.27 -11.10 0.43
C LYS A 255 16.95 -9.71 0.98
N PRO A 256 16.12 -9.64 2.02
CA PRO A 256 15.87 -8.39 2.71
C PRO A 256 17.20 -7.71 3.11
N PRO A 257 17.40 -6.41 2.83
CA PRO A 257 18.67 -5.74 3.09
C PRO A 257 19.14 -5.87 4.54
N HIS A 258 18.21 -5.82 5.50
CA HIS A 258 18.54 -5.94 6.94
C HIS A 258 19.01 -7.34 7.37
N PHE A 259 18.80 -8.38 6.54
CA PHE A 259 19.37 -9.71 6.74
C PHE A 259 20.84 -9.76 6.32
N VAL A 260 21.20 -8.94 5.32
CA VAL A 260 22.59 -8.87 4.83
C VAL A 260 23.46 -8.08 5.81
N LEU A 261 23.01 -6.87 6.18
CA LEU A 261 23.62 -6.02 7.20
C LEU A 261 22.51 -5.38 8.04
N SER A 262 22.50 -5.61 9.34
CA SER A 262 21.57 -4.92 10.24
C SER A 262 21.90 -3.43 10.35
N ASP A 263 20.96 -2.62 10.84
CA ASP A 263 21.26 -1.22 11.12
C ASP A 263 22.40 -1.07 12.14
N GLY A 264 22.44 -1.94 13.17
CA GLY A 264 23.51 -1.95 14.15
C GLY A 264 24.88 -2.25 13.54
N HIS A 265 24.97 -3.11 12.52
CA HIS A 265 26.23 -3.34 11.80
C HIS A 265 26.67 -2.10 11.02
N ILE A 266 25.73 -1.37 10.39
CA ILE A 266 26.04 -0.11 9.70
C ILE A 266 26.50 0.95 10.71
N GLU A 267 25.84 1.09 11.84
CA GLU A 267 26.17 2.02 12.91
C GLU A 267 27.59 1.71 13.50
N ASP A 268 27.92 0.42 13.69
CA ASP A 268 29.24 -0.01 14.13
C ASP A 268 30.35 0.31 13.11
N ILE A 269 30.09 0.05 11.81
CA ILE A 269 31.03 0.39 10.72
C ILE A 269 31.32 1.89 10.71
N VAL A 270 30.30 2.75 10.84
CA VAL A 270 30.46 4.21 10.80
C VAL A 270 31.19 4.70 12.05
N SER A 271 30.85 4.19 13.24
CA SER A 271 31.46 4.58 14.49
C SER A 271 32.94 4.18 14.56
N ARG A 272 33.34 3.08 13.91
CA ARG A 272 34.68 2.55 13.86
C ARG A 272 35.36 2.70 12.50
N ARG A 273 34.92 3.66 11.67
CA ARG A 273 35.34 3.80 10.27
C ARG A 273 36.85 3.78 10.05
N ASP A 274 37.61 4.39 10.97
CA ASP A 274 39.08 4.46 10.92
C ASP A 274 39.74 3.10 11.19
N ASN A 275 39.02 2.17 11.83
CA ASN A 275 39.44 0.81 12.17
C ASN A 275 38.62 -0.27 11.49
N TYR A 276 37.98 0.03 10.36
CA TYR A 276 37.15 -0.96 9.61
C TYR A 276 38.04 -2.11 9.14
N ALA A 277 37.82 -3.31 9.69
CA ALA A 277 38.61 -4.50 9.43
C ALA A 277 38.32 -5.25 8.13
N GLY A 278 37.42 -4.68 7.29
CA GLY A 278 37.13 -5.22 5.96
C GLY A 278 36.41 -6.56 5.98
N THR A 279 36.92 -7.48 5.15
CA THR A 279 36.26 -8.79 4.90
C THR A 279 36.09 -9.64 6.16
N GLU A 280 37.01 -9.54 7.15
CA GLU A 280 36.91 -10.31 8.39
C GLU A 280 35.75 -9.81 9.25
N GLN A 281 35.57 -8.50 9.33
CA GLN A 281 34.45 -7.88 10.05
C GLN A 281 33.09 -8.26 9.37
N LEU A 282 33.04 -8.24 8.06
CA LEU A 282 31.82 -8.64 7.32
C LEU A 282 31.44 -10.10 7.54
N LYS A 283 32.43 -11.01 7.53
CA LYS A 283 32.19 -12.43 7.86
C LYS A 283 31.66 -12.63 9.28
N ALA A 284 32.07 -11.79 10.22
CA ALA A 284 31.56 -11.82 11.57
C ALA A 284 30.12 -11.32 11.69
N TYR A 285 29.71 -10.33 10.86
CA TYR A 285 28.38 -9.75 10.90
C TYR A 285 27.30 -10.65 10.30
N SER A 286 27.60 -11.33 9.18
CA SER A 286 26.56 -12.11 8.50
C SER A 286 27.12 -13.35 7.81
N ALA A 287 26.36 -14.47 7.90
CA ALA A 287 26.65 -15.70 7.20
C ALA A 287 26.63 -15.56 5.67
N PHE A 288 25.94 -14.54 5.14
CA PHE A 288 25.91 -14.29 3.69
C PHE A 288 27.32 -13.96 3.15
N PHE A 289 28.17 -13.30 3.92
CA PHE A 289 29.54 -12.95 3.53
C PHE A 289 30.51 -14.14 3.53
N ARG A 290 30.07 -15.32 4.01
CA ARG A 290 30.86 -16.57 3.97
C ARG A 290 30.57 -17.42 2.73
N ARG A 291 29.59 -17.03 1.89
CA ARG A 291 29.08 -17.86 0.77
C ARG A 291 29.88 -17.75 -0.52
N GLY A 292 30.70 -16.71 -0.69
CA GLY A 292 31.49 -16.54 -1.91
C GLY A 292 32.46 -15.37 -1.81
N TYR A 293 33.64 -15.58 -2.38
CA TYR A 293 34.72 -14.58 -2.34
C TYR A 293 34.37 -13.31 -3.14
N ASP A 294 33.76 -13.46 -4.31
CA ASP A 294 33.43 -12.32 -5.20
C ASP A 294 32.39 -11.39 -4.55
N PHE A 295 31.35 -11.96 -3.91
CA PHE A 295 30.35 -11.19 -3.19
C PHE A 295 30.95 -10.46 -1.99
N LEU A 296 31.79 -11.14 -1.20
CA LEU A 296 32.49 -10.57 -0.06
C LEU A 296 33.43 -9.42 -0.47
N SER A 297 34.21 -9.63 -1.54
CA SER A 297 35.13 -8.63 -2.09
C SER A 297 34.41 -7.42 -2.65
N LYS A 298 33.25 -7.64 -3.32
CA LYS A 298 32.38 -6.56 -3.79
C LYS A 298 31.86 -5.74 -2.60
N ALA A 299 31.32 -6.41 -1.57
CA ALA A 299 30.78 -5.74 -0.40
C ALA A 299 31.84 -4.91 0.34
N ASP A 300 33.04 -5.46 0.57
CA ASP A 300 34.14 -4.74 1.20
C ASP A 300 34.56 -3.50 0.39
N ARG A 301 34.70 -3.62 -0.92
CA ARG A 301 35.04 -2.52 -1.82
C ARG A 301 33.97 -1.40 -1.77
N ASP A 302 32.68 -1.79 -1.86
CA ASP A 302 31.59 -0.82 -1.90
C ASP A 302 31.46 -0.08 -0.53
N ILE A 303 31.67 -0.79 0.58
CA ILE A 303 31.70 -0.18 1.92
C ILE A 303 32.90 0.76 2.08
N ARG A 304 34.11 0.38 1.65
CA ARG A 304 35.27 1.27 1.69
C ARG A 304 35.07 2.52 0.85
N ALA A 305 34.47 2.38 -0.34
CA ALA A 305 34.12 3.51 -1.18
C ALA A 305 33.14 4.46 -0.48
N ALA A 306 32.10 3.93 0.18
CA ALA A 306 31.17 4.73 0.97
C ALA A 306 31.87 5.45 2.14
N LEU A 307 32.74 4.78 2.88
CA LEU A 307 33.47 5.36 4.01
C LEU A 307 34.49 6.45 3.62
N THR A 308 34.98 6.42 2.38
CA THR A 308 35.91 7.44 1.84
C THR A 308 35.20 8.61 1.14
N MET A 309 33.87 8.65 1.18
CA MET A 309 33.08 9.73 0.59
C MET A 309 33.49 11.08 1.20
N PRO A 310 33.80 12.10 0.34
CA PRO A 310 34.21 13.42 0.81
C PRO A 310 33.07 14.12 1.57
N TRP A 311 33.46 14.94 2.56
CA TRP A 311 32.51 15.79 3.28
C TRP A 311 32.75 17.28 2.96
N PRO A 312 31.72 18.07 2.64
CA PRO A 312 30.33 17.66 2.41
C PRO A 312 30.20 16.74 1.18
N PRO A 313 29.23 15.83 1.16
CA PRO A 313 29.05 14.94 0.02
C PRO A 313 28.88 15.80 -1.25
N PRO A 314 29.39 15.36 -2.42
CA PRO A 314 29.14 16.04 -3.67
C PRO A 314 27.63 16.27 -3.77
N LYS A 315 27.22 17.51 -4.14
CA LYS A 315 25.81 17.78 -4.38
C LYS A 315 25.39 16.81 -5.48
N THR A 316 24.74 15.72 -5.11
CA THR A 316 24.03 14.91 -6.09
C THR A 316 23.06 15.87 -6.76
N VAL A 317 23.29 16.14 -8.02
CA VAL A 317 22.31 16.76 -8.90
C VAL A 317 21.22 15.69 -9.10
N HIS A 318 20.52 15.35 -8.03
CA HIS A 318 19.15 14.93 -8.22
C HIS A 318 18.51 16.19 -8.81
N ALA A 319 17.97 16.06 -9.99
CA ALA A 319 17.05 17.04 -10.52
C ALA A 319 15.86 17.16 -9.55
N ARG A 320 16.10 17.74 -8.39
CA ARG A 320 15.11 18.59 -7.77
C ARG A 320 14.99 19.69 -8.80
N ASN A 321 13.87 19.71 -9.51
CA ASN A 321 13.39 20.94 -10.10
C ASN A 321 13.81 22.04 -9.15
N ASP A 322 14.44 23.10 -9.66
CA ASP A 322 14.79 24.30 -8.90
C ASP A 322 13.47 24.93 -8.40
N LEU A 323 12.81 24.23 -7.49
CA LEU A 323 11.75 24.82 -6.69
C LEU A 323 12.45 25.87 -5.84
N PRO A 324 12.03 27.13 -5.91
CA PRO A 324 12.56 28.17 -5.07
C PRO A 324 12.57 27.62 -3.63
N ARG A 325 13.65 27.85 -2.88
CA ARG A 325 13.74 27.46 -1.47
C ARG A 325 12.49 28.00 -0.79
N LEU A 326 11.53 27.10 -0.52
CA LEU A 326 10.32 27.46 0.18
C LEU A 326 10.73 28.25 1.42
N GLN A 327 10.26 29.45 1.57
CA GLN A 327 10.48 30.23 2.79
C GLN A 327 9.99 29.35 3.94
N LYS A 328 10.83 29.17 4.96
CA LYS A 328 10.46 28.38 6.14
C LYS A 328 9.47 29.22 6.95
N VAL A 329 8.21 29.17 6.55
CA VAL A 329 7.12 29.83 7.27
C VAL A 329 6.89 29.01 8.54
N VAL A 330 7.05 29.63 9.70
CA VAL A 330 6.68 29.05 10.99
C VAL A 330 5.21 29.33 11.19
N LEU A 331 4.40 28.26 11.24
CA LEU A 331 2.96 28.37 11.45
C LEU A 331 2.62 28.10 12.92
N SER A 332 1.77 28.93 13.49
CA SER A 332 1.24 28.72 14.82
C SER A 332 0.37 27.46 14.87
N ASN A 333 0.78 26.47 15.67
CA ASN A 333 0.01 25.24 15.83
C ASN A 333 -1.35 25.53 16.51
N GLU A 334 -1.42 26.46 17.44
CA GLU A 334 -2.67 26.87 18.13
C GLU A 334 -3.68 27.42 17.13
N LYS A 335 -3.27 28.38 16.30
CA LYS A 335 -4.15 28.98 15.28
C LYS A 335 -4.60 27.97 14.22
N ILE A 336 -3.75 26.99 13.90
CA ILE A 336 -4.13 25.88 12.99
C ILE A 336 -5.21 25.03 13.66
N GLU A 337 -5.08 24.69 14.95
CA GLU A 337 -6.10 23.91 15.66
C GLU A 337 -7.45 24.66 15.71
N ASP A 338 -7.43 25.95 16.03
CA ASP A 338 -8.65 26.78 16.05
C ASP A 338 -9.33 26.81 14.68
N LEU A 339 -8.54 26.98 13.61
CA LEU A 339 -9.05 26.93 12.24
C LEU A 339 -9.66 25.55 11.89
N LEU A 340 -8.98 24.47 12.23
CA LEU A 340 -9.48 23.12 11.98
C LEU A 340 -10.75 22.82 12.76
N GLN A 341 -10.82 23.26 14.01
CA GLN A 341 -12.02 23.12 14.83
C GLN A 341 -13.21 23.89 14.21
N SER A 342 -13.00 25.12 13.80
CA SER A 342 -14.02 25.93 13.14
C SER A 342 -14.45 25.33 11.79
N TYR A 343 -13.52 24.80 11.00
CA TYR A 343 -13.83 24.10 9.77
C TYR A 343 -14.60 22.80 10.00
N THR A 344 -14.27 22.05 11.06
CA THR A 344 -15.02 20.85 11.44
C THR A 344 -16.46 21.18 11.81
N LEU A 345 -16.68 22.26 12.58
CA LEU A 345 -18.03 22.74 12.92
C LEU A 345 -18.82 23.10 11.65
N TYR A 346 -18.22 23.84 10.72
CA TYR A 346 -18.83 24.18 9.43
C TYR A 346 -19.24 22.92 8.63
N LEU A 347 -18.40 21.88 8.63
CA LEU A 347 -18.72 20.64 7.94
C LEU A 347 -19.82 19.85 8.65
N ASN A 348 -19.87 19.87 9.99
CA ASN A 348 -20.91 19.20 10.77
C ASN A 348 -22.31 19.80 10.56
N GLU A 349 -22.42 21.02 10.05
CA GLU A 349 -23.70 21.60 9.63
C GLU A 349 -24.23 20.96 8.34
N GLN A 350 -23.37 20.32 7.53
CA GLN A 350 -23.70 19.78 6.21
C GLN A 350 -23.64 18.25 6.17
N TYR A 351 -22.79 17.65 7.00
CA TYR A 351 -22.49 16.22 6.98
C TYR A 351 -22.55 15.63 8.40
N VAL A 352 -22.74 14.32 8.49
CA VAL A 352 -22.58 13.60 9.77
C VAL A 352 -21.10 13.63 10.22
N GLU A 353 -20.88 13.47 11.53
CA GLU A 353 -19.55 13.62 12.15
C GLU A 353 -18.45 12.78 11.51
N SER A 354 -18.74 11.53 11.12
CA SER A 354 -17.78 10.65 10.45
C SER A 354 -17.32 11.20 9.09
N VAL A 355 -18.23 11.72 8.29
CA VAL A 355 -17.94 12.36 6.99
C VAL A 355 -17.17 13.66 7.22
N ALA A 356 -17.59 14.52 8.13
CA ALA A 356 -16.91 15.77 8.44
C ALA A 356 -15.47 15.52 8.92
N THR A 357 -15.27 14.56 9.81
CA THR A 357 -13.95 14.14 10.29
C THR A 357 -13.07 13.66 9.13
N TYR A 358 -13.60 12.85 8.23
CA TYR A 358 -12.85 12.39 7.06
C TYR A 358 -12.46 13.56 6.15
N LEU A 359 -13.36 14.51 5.90
CA LEU A 359 -13.08 15.69 5.07
C LEU A 359 -12.01 16.62 5.66
N CYS A 360 -11.87 16.66 6.98
CA CYS A 360 -10.82 17.41 7.68
C CYS A 360 -9.43 16.73 7.60
N ASN A 361 -9.36 15.43 7.30
CA ASN A 361 -8.10 14.71 7.26
C ASN A 361 -7.15 15.30 6.21
N GLY A 362 -5.90 15.55 6.63
CA GLY A 362 -4.84 16.05 5.74
C GLY A 362 -4.84 17.57 5.54
N ILE A 363 -5.88 18.33 5.97
CA ILE A 363 -5.93 19.80 5.84
C ILE A 363 -4.73 20.47 6.51
N ARG A 364 -4.29 19.98 7.67
CA ARG A 364 -3.08 20.51 8.34
C ARG A 364 -1.83 20.39 7.47
N ARG A 365 -1.68 19.27 6.78
CA ARG A 365 -0.58 19.06 5.84
C ARG A 365 -0.75 19.99 4.63
N TYR A 366 -1.95 20.04 4.08
CA TYR A 366 -2.28 20.93 2.97
C TYR A 366 -1.94 22.39 3.28
N LEU A 367 -2.33 22.90 4.45
CA LEU A 367 -2.00 24.27 4.89
C LEU A 367 -0.50 24.52 4.94
N ARG A 368 0.29 23.61 5.50
CA ARG A 368 1.75 23.76 5.57
C ARG A 368 2.39 23.81 4.18
N GLU A 369 1.91 22.98 3.28
CA GLU A 369 2.41 22.91 1.91
C GLU A 369 1.98 24.16 1.11
N LEU A 370 0.73 24.61 1.25
CA LEU A 370 0.18 25.83 0.66
C LEU A 370 0.98 27.07 1.10
N MET A 371 1.17 27.24 2.40
CA MET A 371 1.90 28.37 2.98
C MET A 371 3.40 28.34 2.65
N ALA A 372 3.94 27.15 2.36
CA ALA A 372 5.29 26.99 1.88
C ALA A 372 5.42 27.26 0.37
N GLY A 373 4.35 27.61 -0.35
CA GLY A 373 4.37 27.91 -1.79
C GLY A 373 4.56 26.70 -2.68
N ALA A 374 4.17 25.50 -2.20
CA ALA A 374 4.21 24.31 -3.02
C ALA A 374 2.98 24.27 -3.94
N ASP A 375 3.17 24.04 -5.23
CA ASP A 375 2.11 24.04 -6.24
C ASP A 375 1.55 22.64 -6.55
N ASP A 376 2.25 21.58 -6.13
CA ASP A 376 1.90 20.20 -6.47
C ASP A 376 1.63 19.38 -5.20
N PHE A 377 0.35 19.27 -4.88
CA PHE A 377 -0.12 18.50 -3.72
C PHE A 377 -0.90 17.26 -4.18
N ASN A 378 -0.53 16.13 -3.67
CA ASN A 378 -1.40 14.96 -3.69
C ASN A 378 -2.50 15.10 -2.62
N PHE A 379 -3.36 16.09 -2.80
CA PHE A 379 -4.50 16.37 -1.94
C PHE A 379 -5.78 16.44 -2.78
N PRO A 380 -6.84 15.72 -2.44
CA PRO A 380 -8.04 15.60 -3.27
C PRO A 380 -8.62 16.96 -3.67
N PRO A 381 -8.90 17.20 -4.97
CA PRO A 381 -9.42 18.49 -5.45
C PRO A 381 -10.69 18.92 -4.76
N TYR A 382 -11.62 18.00 -4.48
CA TYR A 382 -12.87 18.31 -3.78
C TYR A 382 -12.63 18.80 -2.35
N ARG A 383 -11.65 18.25 -1.61
CA ARG A 383 -11.30 18.74 -0.26
C ARG A 383 -10.71 20.14 -0.31
N ARG A 384 -9.85 20.42 -1.30
CA ARG A 384 -9.35 21.77 -1.54
C ARG A 384 -10.50 22.73 -1.78
N LYS A 385 -11.43 22.37 -2.67
CA LYS A 385 -12.60 23.18 -3.00
C LYS A 385 -13.46 23.47 -1.79
N LEU A 386 -13.79 22.47 -0.98
CA LEU A 386 -14.58 22.61 0.25
C LEU A 386 -13.88 23.52 1.26
N PHE A 387 -12.59 23.34 1.46
CA PHE A 387 -11.83 24.15 2.41
C PHE A 387 -11.71 25.60 1.97
N HIS A 388 -11.42 25.87 0.70
CA HIS A 388 -11.40 27.23 0.16
C HIS A 388 -12.78 27.91 0.17
N GLN A 389 -13.84 27.14 -0.04
CA GLN A 389 -15.20 27.64 0.11
C GLN A 389 -15.48 28.07 1.56
N TYR A 390 -15.06 27.27 2.53
CA TYR A 390 -15.12 27.65 3.94
C TYR A 390 -14.32 28.95 4.24
N LEU A 391 -13.05 29.03 3.79
CA LEU A 391 -12.23 30.22 4.01
C LEU A 391 -12.89 31.49 3.46
N ASN A 392 -13.44 31.40 2.24
CA ASN A 392 -14.16 32.53 1.62
C ASN A 392 -15.42 32.92 2.41
N THR A 393 -16.16 31.95 2.93
CA THR A 393 -17.41 32.18 3.66
C THR A 393 -17.13 32.72 5.07
N SER A 394 -16.10 32.23 5.76
CA SER A 394 -15.70 32.67 7.09
C SER A 394 -14.93 34.00 7.10
N GLY A 395 -14.41 34.43 5.95
CA GLY A 395 -13.53 35.60 5.86
C GLY A 395 -12.16 35.39 6.52
N PHE A 396 -11.73 34.15 6.70
CA PHE A 396 -10.48 33.83 7.37
C PHE A 396 -9.28 34.12 6.45
N ASP A 397 -8.33 34.93 6.94
CA ASP A 397 -7.08 35.23 6.25
C ASP A 397 -5.97 34.25 6.68
N LEU A 398 -5.49 33.43 5.75
CA LEU A 398 -4.42 32.45 5.97
C LEU A 398 -3.11 33.10 6.51
N ASN A 399 -2.86 34.40 6.24
CA ASN A 399 -1.70 35.08 6.79
C ASN A 399 -1.72 35.16 8.32
N GLN A 400 -2.89 35.03 8.95
CA GLN A 400 -3.01 34.99 10.40
C GLN A 400 -2.37 33.73 11.02
N LEU A 401 -2.16 32.68 10.25
CA LEU A 401 -1.51 31.45 10.71
C LEU A 401 0.00 31.61 10.92
N VAL A 402 0.62 32.63 10.33
CA VAL A 402 2.07 32.85 10.43
C VAL A 402 2.40 33.34 11.83
N GLU A 403 3.43 32.76 12.44
CA GLU A 403 4.01 33.28 13.69
C GLU A 403 4.73 34.59 13.39
N ALA A 404 4.53 35.60 14.26
CA ALA A 404 5.12 36.94 14.11
C ALA A 404 6.65 36.91 14.35
#